data_7563cff965e4c80581281e44d6cb236a
#
_entry.id   7563cff965e4c80581281e44d6cb236a
#
_cell.length_a   1.000
_cell.length_b   1.000
_cell.length_c   1.000
_cell.angle_alpha   90.00
_cell.angle_beta   90.00
_cell.angle_gamma   90.00
#
_symmetry.space_group_name_H-M   'P 1'
#
loop_
_entity.id
_entity.type
_entity.pdbx_description
1 polymer ?
#
loop_
_entity_poly.entity_id
_entity_poly.type
_entity_poly.pdbx_seq_one_letter_code
_entity_poly.pdbx_strand_id
1 'polypeptide(L)'
;MIAKQVRILNAISGKLKVEDFEVIDVEIPELLLGEVLIENKYCSTDPYVRSTMGSVGTTVFHTEPGKPIQGDAVGTVIQSKNSKFPIGTNLLHRHGWRTHTVLSEEDDNEYTKIIPDNHKLLDYLSIYGLVGVTAYYSLRNLLKWGGDVVAVDGATGGVGHLFIQMAVAEGITVHGITSTQEKADYIDNIGGVGVLLPAKGGLAKIHKVYHKAFPNGIDYYHANVCNERMLLGLAVLNPNANMLLCGAMKTYNSGANMLGPNIQPIIHKDAHIHGCAWRFSIDEWRQEYLDFIQKHYDKLAPKYEIYQGIESMPQQYVDQFFIYEQDSNKKFGKLVTQL
;
A
#
# COMPACT_ATOMS: atom_id res chain seq x y z
N MET A 1 -5.44 14.51 -29.65
CA MET A 1 -5.70 13.17 -29.04
C MET A 1 -6.54 13.37 -27.79
N ILE A 2 -7.55 12.52 -27.56
CA ILE A 2 -8.40 12.60 -26.34
C ILE A 2 -7.89 11.55 -25.35
N ALA A 3 -7.68 11.95 -24.11
CA ALA A 3 -7.36 11.11 -22.98
C ALA A 3 -8.50 11.15 -21.95
N LYS A 4 -8.50 10.21 -21.02
CA LYS A 4 -9.43 10.21 -19.87
C LYS A 4 -8.67 10.41 -18.56
N GLN A 5 -9.32 11.09 -17.62
CA GLN A 5 -8.79 11.25 -16.26
C GLN A 5 -9.88 11.18 -15.20
N VAL A 6 -9.51 10.72 -14.01
CA VAL A 6 -10.39 10.71 -12.83
C VAL A 6 -10.07 11.90 -11.95
N ARG A 7 -11.10 12.60 -11.48
CA ARG A 7 -10.99 13.71 -10.52
C ARG A 7 -12.05 13.60 -9.43
N ILE A 8 -11.84 14.26 -8.31
CA ILE A 8 -12.89 14.45 -7.30
C ILE A 8 -13.69 15.72 -7.61
N LEU A 9 -15.00 15.68 -7.35
CA LEU A 9 -15.89 16.81 -7.57
C LEU A 9 -15.71 17.89 -6.48
N ASN A 10 -15.57 17.45 -5.23
CA ASN A 10 -15.41 18.31 -4.05
C ASN A 10 -14.41 17.68 -3.07
N ALA A 11 -13.90 18.47 -2.12
CA ALA A 11 -13.16 17.94 -0.99
C ALA A 11 -14.06 16.98 -0.18
N ILE A 12 -13.56 15.79 0.09
CA ILE A 12 -14.36 14.69 0.63
C ILE A 12 -14.30 14.69 2.15
N SER A 13 -15.46 14.86 2.78
CA SER A 13 -15.66 14.69 4.21
C SER A 13 -16.47 13.40 4.49
N GLY A 14 -16.04 12.57 5.45
CA GLY A 14 -16.73 11.33 5.79
C GLY A 14 -16.43 10.16 4.83
N LYS A 15 -17.39 9.26 4.68
CA LYS A 15 -17.23 8.04 3.86
C LYS A 15 -17.24 8.36 2.38
N LEU A 16 -16.26 7.80 1.69
CA LEU A 16 -16.09 7.89 0.25
C LEU A 16 -17.23 7.19 -0.49
N LYS A 17 -17.69 7.80 -1.58
CA LYS A 17 -18.72 7.26 -2.47
C LYS A 17 -18.25 7.34 -3.91
N VAL A 18 -18.83 6.52 -4.79
CA VAL A 18 -18.48 6.54 -6.22
C VAL A 18 -18.85 7.87 -6.87
N GLU A 19 -19.94 8.49 -6.40
CA GLU A 19 -20.45 9.78 -6.86
C GLU A 19 -19.53 10.96 -6.49
N ASP A 20 -18.54 10.76 -5.62
CA ASP A 20 -17.53 11.78 -5.31
C ASP A 20 -16.53 11.98 -6.46
N PHE A 21 -16.51 11.04 -7.41
CA PHE A 21 -15.61 11.02 -8.55
C PHE A 21 -16.32 11.27 -9.86
N GLU A 22 -15.58 11.76 -10.84
CA GLU A 22 -15.98 11.74 -12.24
C GLU A 22 -14.81 11.32 -13.12
N VAL A 23 -15.13 10.66 -14.23
CA VAL A 23 -14.21 10.35 -15.31
C VAL A 23 -14.55 11.29 -16.47
N ILE A 24 -13.56 12.05 -16.92
CA ILE A 24 -13.75 13.04 -17.98
C ILE A 24 -12.79 12.80 -19.14
N ASP A 25 -13.22 13.20 -20.32
CA ASP A 25 -12.39 13.31 -21.50
C ASP A 25 -11.63 14.65 -21.49
N VAL A 26 -10.35 14.62 -21.84
CA VAL A 26 -9.49 15.80 -21.91
C VAL A 26 -8.68 15.78 -23.20
N GLU A 27 -8.50 16.92 -23.83
CA GLU A 27 -7.58 17.05 -24.95
C GLU A 27 -6.13 17.10 -24.44
N ILE A 28 -5.27 16.30 -25.08
CA ILE A 28 -3.83 16.34 -24.80
C ILE A 28 -3.24 17.52 -25.55
N PRO A 29 -2.59 18.47 -24.86
CA PRO A 29 -1.96 19.62 -25.52
C PRO A 29 -0.77 19.20 -26.37
N GLU A 30 -0.33 20.06 -27.26
CA GLU A 30 0.97 19.91 -27.92
C GLU A 30 2.09 19.97 -26.88
N LEU A 31 3.04 19.03 -27.00
CA LEU A 31 4.18 18.99 -26.08
C LEU A 31 5.06 20.24 -26.23
N LEU A 32 5.47 20.80 -25.11
CA LEU A 32 6.52 21.79 -25.03
C LEU A 32 7.92 21.13 -25.06
N LEU A 33 8.97 21.93 -25.26
CA LEU A 33 10.34 21.45 -25.15
C LEU A 33 10.58 20.90 -23.72
N GLY A 34 11.21 19.74 -23.62
CA GLY A 34 11.44 19.05 -22.34
C GLY A 34 10.29 18.15 -21.89
N GLU A 35 9.13 18.16 -22.57
CA GLU A 35 7.99 17.32 -22.20
C GLU A 35 7.97 15.99 -22.95
N VAL A 36 7.31 15.01 -22.33
CA VAL A 36 6.98 13.71 -22.91
C VAL A 36 5.50 13.37 -22.69
N LEU A 37 4.91 12.64 -23.64
CA LEU A 37 3.60 12.03 -23.50
C LEU A 37 3.75 10.54 -23.21
N ILE A 38 3.18 10.11 -22.10
CA ILE A 38 3.20 8.72 -21.63
C ILE A 38 1.80 8.14 -21.82
N GLU A 39 1.70 6.98 -22.47
CA GLU A 39 0.52 6.13 -22.43
C GLU A 39 0.60 5.25 -21.18
N ASN A 40 -0.27 5.47 -20.21
CA ASN A 40 -0.28 4.69 -18.98
C ASN A 40 -0.81 3.29 -19.27
N LYS A 41 -0.13 2.27 -18.76
CA LYS A 41 -0.53 0.86 -18.90
C LYS A 41 -1.23 0.33 -17.66
N TYR A 42 -0.73 0.75 -16.49
CA TYR A 42 -1.29 0.38 -15.20
C TYR A 42 -1.24 1.57 -14.25
N CYS A 43 -2.33 1.76 -13.50
CA CYS A 43 -2.40 2.71 -12.40
C CYS A 43 -2.65 2.02 -11.07
N SER A 44 -2.01 2.52 -10.03
CA SER A 44 -2.24 2.08 -8.65
C SER A 44 -3.37 2.85 -7.99
N THR A 45 -4.16 2.15 -7.16
CA THR A 45 -5.21 2.73 -6.32
C THR A 45 -4.85 2.56 -4.84
N ASP A 46 -3.78 3.24 -4.41
CA ASP A 46 -3.27 3.11 -3.04
C ASP A 46 -4.21 3.77 -2.00
N PRO A 47 -4.47 3.09 -0.87
CA PRO A 47 -5.40 3.60 0.13
C PRO A 47 -5.03 4.96 0.72
N TYR A 48 -3.73 5.28 0.84
CA TYR A 48 -3.26 6.53 1.42
C TYR A 48 -3.76 7.76 0.64
N VAL A 49 -4.04 7.62 -0.67
CA VAL A 49 -4.57 8.69 -1.52
C VAL A 49 -5.88 9.26 -0.94
N ARG A 50 -6.65 8.47 -0.18
CA ARG A 50 -7.85 8.96 0.51
C ARG A 50 -7.55 10.09 1.49
N SER A 51 -6.40 10.05 2.17
CA SER A 51 -6.01 11.09 3.11
C SER A 51 -5.68 12.43 2.42
N THR A 52 -5.45 12.43 1.12
CA THR A 52 -5.18 13.65 0.33
C THR A 52 -6.45 14.36 -0.15
N MET A 53 -7.62 13.70 -0.08
CA MET A 53 -8.88 14.17 -0.66
C MET A 53 -9.75 14.98 0.31
N GLY A 54 -9.31 15.17 1.56
CA GLY A 54 -10.04 15.93 2.59
C GLY A 54 -9.87 17.44 2.45
N SER A 55 -10.70 18.20 3.17
CA SER A 55 -10.61 19.67 3.24
C SER A 55 -9.39 20.17 4.05
N VAL A 56 -8.81 19.32 4.89
CA VAL A 56 -7.61 19.63 5.66
C VAL A 56 -6.58 18.54 5.35
N GLY A 57 -5.57 18.90 4.58
CA GLY A 57 -4.49 17.98 4.24
C GLY A 57 -3.63 17.66 5.46
N THR A 58 -3.54 16.38 5.79
CA THR A 58 -2.61 15.85 6.80
C THR A 58 -1.36 15.26 6.15
N THR A 59 -1.27 15.33 4.83
CA THR A 59 -0.26 14.67 3.99
C THR A 59 0.59 15.68 3.23
N VAL A 60 1.66 15.19 2.63
CA VAL A 60 2.65 15.98 1.90
C VAL A 60 2.05 16.66 0.64
N PHE A 61 0.94 16.14 0.11
CA PHE A 61 0.22 16.74 -1.02
C PHE A 61 -1.29 16.65 -0.80
N HIS A 62 -2.03 17.52 -1.49
CA HIS A 62 -3.49 17.62 -1.41
C HIS A 62 -4.09 17.40 -2.81
N THR A 63 -5.16 16.61 -2.87
CA THR A 63 -5.93 16.43 -4.11
C THR A 63 -6.93 17.59 -4.22
N GLU A 64 -6.68 18.48 -5.16
CA GLU A 64 -7.59 19.60 -5.44
C GLU A 64 -8.83 19.13 -6.20
N PRO A 65 -10.04 19.54 -5.79
CA PRO A 65 -11.25 19.30 -6.58
C PRO A 65 -11.11 19.80 -8.02
N GLY A 66 -11.60 19.02 -8.97
CA GLY A 66 -11.51 19.34 -10.39
C GLY A 66 -10.14 19.08 -11.03
N LYS A 67 -9.12 18.76 -10.27
CA LYS A 67 -7.80 18.35 -10.79
C LYS A 67 -7.68 16.83 -10.82
N PRO A 68 -6.84 16.28 -11.73
CA PRO A 68 -6.59 14.83 -11.79
C PRO A 68 -6.00 14.33 -10.48
N ILE A 69 -6.49 13.19 -10.01
CA ILE A 69 -5.96 12.52 -8.83
C ILE A 69 -4.53 12.03 -9.12
N GLN A 70 -3.62 12.26 -8.18
CA GLN A 70 -2.28 11.71 -8.25
C GLN A 70 -2.23 10.29 -7.66
N GLY A 71 -1.34 9.48 -8.20
CA GLY A 71 -1.07 8.12 -7.76
C GLY A 71 -0.02 7.48 -8.66
N ASP A 72 0.59 6.40 -8.20
CA ASP A 72 1.63 5.73 -8.97
C ASP A 72 1.04 5.09 -10.23
N ALA A 73 1.72 5.30 -11.35
CA ALA A 73 1.41 4.69 -12.65
C ALA A 73 2.68 4.25 -13.36
N VAL A 74 2.53 3.24 -14.20
CA VAL A 74 3.57 2.80 -15.13
C VAL A 74 3.05 2.85 -16.56
N GLY A 75 3.87 3.37 -17.46
CA GLY A 75 3.47 3.58 -18.84
C GLY A 75 4.68 3.70 -19.76
N THR A 76 4.39 3.85 -21.06
CA THR A 76 5.39 3.94 -22.11
C THR A 76 5.32 5.32 -22.76
N VAL A 77 6.46 5.95 -22.97
CA VAL A 77 6.60 7.22 -23.72
C VAL A 77 6.20 6.99 -25.17
N ILE A 78 5.18 7.69 -25.65
CA ILE A 78 4.68 7.61 -27.04
C ILE A 78 5.00 8.84 -27.88
N GLN A 79 5.27 9.98 -27.23
CA GLN A 79 5.81 11.19 -27.87
C GLN A 79 6.84 11.82 -26.92
N SER A 80 7.89 12.40 -27.48
CA SER A 80 8.96 13.02 -26.68
C SER A 80 9.56 14.26 -27.33
N LYS A 81 9.70 15.30 -26.51
CA LYS A 81 10.57 16.45 -26.75
C LYS A 81 11.65 16.58 -25.66
N ASN A 82 11.95 15.45 -24.97
CA ASN A 82 12.94 15.33 -23.90
C ASN A 82 13.94 14.22 -24.23
N SER A 83 15.21 14.54 -24.36
CA SER A 83 16.27 13.60 -24.74
C SER A 83 16.53 12.52 -23.67
N LYS A 84 16.18 12.78 -22.40
CA LYS A 84 16.31 11.82 -21.29
C LYS A 84 15.31 10.66 -21.40
N PHE A 85 14.13 10.91 -21.97
CA PHE A 85 13.06 9.93 -22.08
C PHE A 85 12.62 9.77 -23.55
N PRO A 86 13.39 9.07 -24.39
CA PRO A 86 13.03 8.80 -25.77
C PRO A 86 11.74 7.97 -25.89
N ILE A 87 11.11 8.02 -27.07
CA ILE A 87 9.93 7.20 -27.38
C ILE A 87 10.27 5.72 -27.16
N GLY A 88 9.34 4.98 -26.52
CA GLY A 88 9.52 3.59 -26.12
C GLY A 88 10.05 3.41 -24.71
N THR A 89 10.55 4.45 -24.04
CA THR A 89 10.98 4.36 -22.63
C THR A 89 9.81 4.04 -21.73
N ASN A 90 9.96 3.01 -20.88
CA ASN A 90 9.01 2.71 -19.84
C ASN A 90 9.32 3.48 -18.56
N LEU A 91 8.31 4.09 -17.97
CA LEU A 91 8.46 4.95 -16.79
C LEU A 91 7.48 4.55 -15.67
N LEU A 92 7.97 4.62 -14.42
CA LEU A 92 7.16 4.82 -13.23
C LEU A 92 7.06 6.32 -12.96
N HIS A 93 5.87 6.82 -12.63
CA HIS A 93 5.64 8.21 -12.23
C HIS A 93 4.40 8.33 -11.30
N ARG A 94 4.20 9.52 -10.71
CA ARG A 94 3.06 9.78 -9.79
C ARG A 94 1.84 10.45 -10.41
N HIS A 95 1.83 10.68 -11.69
CA HIS A 95 0.72 11.31 -12.40
C HIS A 95 -0.27 10.27 -12.95
N GLY A 96 -0.69 9.32 -12.11
CA GLY A 96 -1.69 8.29 -12.44
C GLY A 96 -3.11 8.82 -12.44
N TRP A 97 -4.06 7.90 -12.44
CA TRP A 97 -5.50 8.11 -12.54
C TRP A 97 -5.92 8.81 -13.84
N ARG A 98 -5.18 8.55 -14.91
CA ARG A 98 -5.42 9.01 -16.28
C ARG A 98 -4.85 8.03 -17.29
N THR A 99 -5.45 8.01 -18.49
CA THR A 99 -4.96 7.11 -19.57
C THR A 99 -3.64 7.57 -20.16
N HIS A 100 -3.42 8.89 -20.19
CA HIS A 100 -2.20 9.50 -20.73
C HIS A 100 -1.72 10.62 -19.79
N THR A 101 -0.42 10.77 -19.70
CA THR A 101 0.23 11.80 -18.88
C THR A 101 1.21 12.59 -19.71
N VAL A 102 1.11 13.90 -19.68
CA VAL A 102 2.21 14.79 -20.08
C VAL A 102 3.08 14.97 -18.85
N LEU A 103 4.36 14.62 -18.96
CA LEU A 103 5.37 14.78 -17.93
C LEU A 103 6.35 15.87 -18.37
N SER A 104 6.57 16.87 -17.51
CA SER A 104 7.51 17.96 -17.73
C SER A 104 8.88 17.66 -17.08
N GLU A 105 9.88 18.52 -17.33
CA GLU A 105 11.18 18.41 -16.65
C GLU A 105 11.06 18.60 -15.12
N GLU A 106 10.08 19.39 -14.65
CA GLU A 106 9.83 19.62 -13.22
C GLU A 106 9.27 18.36 -12.54
N ASP A 107 8.57 17.50 -13.31
CA ASP A 107 8.03 16.22 -12.84
C ASP A 107 9.10 15.12 -12.82
N ASP A 108 10.28 15.35 -13.39
CA ASP A 108 11.42 14.43 -13.34
C ASP A 108 12.12 14.53 -11.99
N ASN A 109 11.54 13.91 -11.00
CA ASN A 109 11.98 13.92 -9.62
C ASN A 109 12.27 12.50 -9.11
N GLU A 110 12.53 12.36 -7.82
CA GLU A 110 12.82 11.09 -7.15
C GLU A 110 11.76 9.97 -7.36
N TYR A 111 10.55 10.34 -7.75
CA TYR A 111 9.44 9.40 -8.01
C TYR A 111 9.36 8.96 -9.47
N THR A 112 10.03 9.63 -10.39
CA THR A 112 10.10 9.25 -11.80
C THR A 112 11.28 8.31 -12.01
N LYS A 113 11.02 7.09 -12.46
CA LYS A 113 12.04 6.07 -12.68
C LYS A 113 11.91 5.42 -14.04
N ILE A 114 13.02 5.32 -14.75
CA ILE A 114 13.11 4.51 -15.96
C ILE A 114 13.03 3.04 -15.57
N ILE A 115 12.15 2.31 -16.25
CA ILE A 115 11.97 0.87 -16.08
C ILE A 115 12.78 0.17 -17.15
N PRO A 116 13.78 -0.67 -16.80
CA PRO A 116 14.54 -1.46 -17.77
C PRO A 116 13.63 -2.39 -18.59
N ASP A 117 13.92 -2.59 -19.86
CA ASP A 117 13.11 -3.37 -20.79
C ASP A 117 12.92 -4.83 -20.38
N ASN A 118 13.87 -5.40 -19.64
CA ASN A 118 13.82 -6.76 -19.11
C ASN A 118 13.04 -6.88 -17.80
N HIS A 119 12.50 -5.77 -17.26
CA HIS A 119 11.68 -5.76 -16.04
C HIS A 119 10.18 -5.73 -16.36
N LYS A 120 9.37 -6.31 -15.48
CA LYS A 120 7.92 -6.24 -15.59
C LYS A 120 7.40 -4.89 -15.07
N LEU A 121 6.54 -4.23 -15.83
CA LEU A 121 5.95 -2.93 -15.42
C LEU A 121 5.25 -3.02 -14.05
N LEU A 122 4.51 -4.09 -13.81
CA LEU A 122 3.78 -4.29 -12.55
C LEU A 122 4.69 -4.36 -11.33
N ASP A 123 5.93 -4.83 -11.48
CA ASP A 123 6.87 -4.89 -10.36
C ASP A 123 7.24 -3.49 -9.84
N TYR A 124 7.10 -2.45 -10.68
CA TYR A 124 7.31 -1.06 -10.27
C TYR A 124 6.12 -0.46 -9.52
N LEU A 125 4.96 -1.10 -9.56
CA LEU A 125 3.84 -0.79 -8.67
C LEU A 125 3.81 -1.68 -7.42
N SER A 126 4.74 -2.63 -7.30
CA SER A 126 4.85 -3.58 -6.18
C SER A 126 6.26 -3.65 -5.61
N ILE A 127 7.08 -4.62 -6.06
CA ILE A 127 8.42 -4.91 -5.53
C ILE A 127 9.32 -3.67 -5.54
N TYR A 128 9.41 -2.95 -6.65
CA TYR A 128 10.22 -1.73 -6.78
C TYR A 128 9.46 -0.44 -6.45
N GLY A 129 8.14 -0.55 -6.16
CA GLY A 129 7.25 0.56 -5.87
C GLY A 129 7.03 0.79 -4.39
N LEU A 130 6.04 1.65 -4.10
CA LEU A 130 5.68 2.09 -2.76
C LEU A 130 5.47 0.92 -1.76
N VAL A 131 4.74 -0.12 -2.15
CA VAL A 131 4.40 -1.23 -1.25
C VAL A 131 5.60 -2.11 -0.94
N GLY A 132 6.51 -2.32 -1.91
CA GLY A 132 7.74 -3.07 -1.72
C GLY A 132 8.72 -2.35 -0.80
N VAL A 133 8.94 -1.06 -1.03
CA VAL A 133 9.75 -0.20 -0.15
C VAL A 133 9.21 -0.22 1.28
N THR A 134 7.89 -0.14 1.44
CA THR A 134 7.24 -0.16 2.76
C THR A 134 7.40 -1.51 3.44
N ALA A 135 7.23 -2.61 2.70
CA ALA A 135 7.42 -3.96 3.22
C ALA A 135 8.88 -4.19 3.66
N TYR A 136 9.85 -3.74 2.85
CA TYR A 136 11.26 -3.85 3.20
C TYR A 136 11.64 -2.99 4.41
N TYR A 137 11.14 -1.75 4.51
CA TYR A 137 11.35 -0.93 5.70
C TYR A 137 10.87 -1.64 6.97
N SER A 138 9.74 -2.34 6.89
CA SER A 138 9.23 -3.14 8.01
C SER A 138 10.15 -4.32 8.35
N LEU A 139 10.66 -5.04 7.33
CA LEU A 139 11.64 -6.11 7.52
C LEU A 139 12.95 -5.56 8.15
N ARG A 140 13.45 -4.46 7.62
CA ARG A 140 14.66 -3.80 8.14
C ARG A 140 14.53 -3.44 9.61
N ASN A 141 13.38 -2.93 10.03
CA ASN A 141 13.12 -2.63 11.43
C ASN A 141 12.99 -3.91 12.28
N LEU A 142 12.34 -4.94 11.76
CA LEU A 142 12.27 -6.25 12.41
C LEU A 142 13.68 -6.81 12.64
N LEU A 143 14.55 -6.80 11.63
CA LEU A 143 15.94 -7.27 11.74
C LEU A 143 16.76 -6.46 12.75
N LYS A 144 16.46 -5.14 12.87
CA LYS A 144 17.13 -4.26 13.83
C LYS A 144 16.66 -4.49 15.27
N TRP A 145 15.35 -4.66 15.48
CA TRP A 145 14.77 -4.75 16.82
C TRP A 145 14.70 -6.18 17.35
N GLY A 146 14.70 -7.16 16.43
CA GLY A 146 14.55 -8.57 16.77
C GLY A 146 13.11 -8.96 17.10
N GLY A 147 12.94 -10.22 17.44
CA GLY A 147 11.67 -10.82 17.87
C GLY A 147 11.46 -12.21 17.29
N ASP A 148 11.08 -13.15 18.13
CA ASP A 148 10.86 -14.55 17.73
C ASP A 148 9.44 -14.75 17.19
N VAL A 149 8.46 -14.01 17.75
CA VAL A 149 7.05 -14.07 17.34
C VAL A 149 6.67 -12.81 16.59
N VAL A 150 6.57 -12.92 15.27
CA VAL A 150 6.27 -11.82 14.34
C VAL A 150 4.85 -11.95 13.84
N ALA A 151 4.08 -10.87 13.93
CA ALA A 151 2.71 -10.81 13.44
C ALA A 151 2.50 -9.62 12.48
N VAL A 152 1.62 -9.80 11.48
CA VAL A 152 1.19 -8.74 10.57
C VAL A 152 -0.32 -8.80 10.36
N ASP A 153 -1.01 -7.68 10.48
CA ASP A 153 -2.40 -7.57 10.04
C ASP A 153 -2.50 -7.02 8.61
N GLY A 154 -3.68 -7.14 7.98
CA GLY A 154 -3.79 -6.87 6.55
C GLY A 154 -2.83 -7.72 5.72
N ALA A 155 -2.54 -8.92 6.18
CA ALA A 155 -1.48 -9.82 5.74
C ALA A 155 -1.55 -10.18 4.25
N THR A 156 -2.74 -10.15 3.64
CA THR A 156 -2.94 -10.44 2.21
C THR A 156 -3.04 -9.18 1.34
N GLY A 157 -2.89 -7.99 1.91
CA GLY A 157 -2.83 -6.72 1.17
C GLY A 157 -1.47 -6.48 0.51
N GLY A 158 -1.37 -5.39 -0.26
CA GLY A 158 -0.16 -5.07 -1.04
C GLY A 158 1.14 -5.07 -0.24
N VAL A 159 1.17 -4.45 0.95
CA VAL A 159 2.34 -4.43 1.82
C VAL A 159 2.49 -5.74 2.59
N GLY A 160 1.38 -6.25 3.18
CA GLY A 160 1.44 -7.39 4.10
C GLY A 160 1.98 -8.66 3.47
N HIS A 161 1.52 -9.02 2.25
CA HIS A 161 1.98 -10.24 1.59
C HIS A 161 3.44 -10.15 1.13
N LEU A 162 3.92 -8.96 0.74
CA LEU A 162 5.33 -8.76 0.41
C LEU A 162 6.21 -8.79 1.66
N PHE A 163 5.76 -8.18 2.78
CA PHE A 163 6.47 -8.28 4.06
C PHE A 163 6.65 -9.73 4.49
N ILE A 164 5.60 -10.57 4.40
CA ILE A 164 5.69 -12.01 4.70
C ILE A 164 6.74 -12.67 3.80
N GLN A 165 6.66 -12.51 2.48
CA GLN A 165 7.60 -13.13 1.55
C GLN A 165 9.04 -12.68 1.77
N MET A 166 9.26 -11.39 2.03
CA MET A 166 10.58 -10.85 2.31
C MET A 166 11.16 -11.41 3.62
N ALA A 167 10.34 -11.51 4.67
CA ALA A 167 10.76 -12.08 5.95
C ALA A 167 11.06 -13.59 5.83
N VAL A 168 10.21 -14.33 5.13
CA VAL A 168 10.43 -15.77 4.83
C VAL A 168 11.71 -15.99 4.01
N ALA A 169 12.03 -15.09 3.07
CA ALA A 169 13.27 -15.16 2.30
C ALA A 169 14.54 -15.03 3.18
N GLU A 170 14.42 -14.36 4.33
CA GLU A 170 15.46 -14.28 5.38
C GLU A 170 15.30 -15.34 6.49
N GLY A 171 14.42 -16.33 6.31
CA GLY A 171 14.22 -17.43 7.24
C GLY A 171 13.37 -17.09 8.48
N ILE A 172 12.63 -15.97 8.46
CA ILE A 172 11.79 -15.52 9.58
C ILE A 172 10.35 -16.01 9.37
N THR A 173 9.80 -16.66 10.39
CA THR A 173 8.38 -17.05 10.41
C THR A 173 7.50 -15.86 10.76
N VAL A 174 6.50 -15.56 9.92
CA VAL A 174 5.54 -14.47 10.12
C VAL A 174 4.12 -15.01 10.23
N HIS A 175 3.42 -14.61 11.29
CA HIS A 175 2.01 -14.91 11.49
C HIS A 175 1.15 -13.85 10.80
N GLY A 176 0.49 -14.21 9.71
CA GLY A 176 -0.36 -13.32 8.94
C GLY A 176 -1.80 -13.36 9.42
N ILE A 177 -2.29 -12.23 9.96
CA ILE A 177 -3.65 -12.13 10.50
C ILE A 177 -4.62 -11.76 9.39
N THR A 178 -5.67 -12.58 9.23
CA THR A 178 -6.68 -12.41 8.19
C THR A 178 -8.08 -12.79 8.66
N SER A 179 -9.12 -12.56 7.82
CA SER A 179 -10.53 -12.76 8.20
C SER A 179 -11.20 -13.99 7.58
N THR A 180 -10.59 -14.62 6.58
CA THR A 180 -11.18 -15.77 5.88
C THR A 180 -10.17 -16.90 5.74
N GLN A 181 -10.69 -18.14 5.63
CA GLN A 181 -9.84 -19.33 5.49
C GLN A 181 -9.01 -19.27 4.21
N GLU A 182 -9.60 -18.89 3.08
CA GLU A 182 -8.89 -18.74 1.81
C GLU A 182 -7.67 -17.82 1.90
N LYS A 183 -7.80 -16.72 2.65
CA LYS A 183 -6.68 -15.80 2.91
C LYS A 183 -5.64 -16.38 3.86
N ALA A 184 -6.06 -17.19 4.84
CA ALA A 184 -5.13 -17.90 5.71
C ALA A 184 -4.33 -18.95 4.93
N ASP A 185 -5.01 -19.76 4.10
CA ASP A 185 -4.37 -20.75 3.22
C ASP A 185 -3.38 -20.10 2.24
N TYR A 186 -3.72 -18.90 1.71
CA TYR A 186 -2.77 -18.14 0.88
C TYR A 186 -1.51 -17.74 1.66
N ILE A 187 -1.66 -17.29 2.92
CA ILE A 187 -0.51 -16.93 3.77
C ILE A 187 0.37 -18.15 4.01
N ASP A 188 -0.21 -19.31 4.27
CA ASP A 188 0.52 -20.58 4.43
C ASP A 188 1.27 -20.94 3.13
N ASN A 189 0.64 -20.76 1.99
CA ASN A 189 1.24 -21.04 0.67
C ASN A 189 2.45 -20.15 0.32
N ILE A 190 2.51 -18.92 0.87
CA ILE A 190 3.67 -18.02 0.69
C ILE A 190 4.72 -18.17 1.80
N GLY A 191 4.61 -19.20 2.64
CA GLY A 191 5.57 -19.55 3.67
C GLY A 191 5.36 -18.90 5.04
N GLY A 192 4.28 -18.14 5.22
CA GLY A 192 3.88 -17.61 6.52
C GLY A 192 3.05 -18.61 7.33
N VAL A 193 2.43 -18.13 8.40
CA VAL A 193 1.46 -18.89 9.20
C VAL A 193 0.13 -18.12 9.21
N GLY A 194 -0.91 -18.66 8.60
CA GLY A 194 -2.22 -18.04 8.51
C GLY A 194 -2.95 -18.03 9.85
N VAL A 195 -3.27 -16.86 10.37
CA VAL A 195 -4.04 -16.68 11.60
C VAL A 195 -5.43 -16.15 11.27
N LEU A 196 -6.44 -17.01 11.44
CA LEU A 196 -7.82 -16.67 11.15
C LEU A 196 -8.47 -15.90 12.31
N LEU A 197 -8.78 -14.63 12.10
CA LEU A 197 -9.55 -13.78 12.98
C LEU A 197 -10.88 -13.40 12.32
N PRO A 198 -11.99 -14.04 12.68
CA PRO A 198 -13.28 -13.74 12.09
C PRO A 198 -13.67 -12.26 12.32
N ALA A 199 -14.23 -11.60 11.30
CA ALA A 199 -14.66 -10.21 11.39
C ALA A 199 -15.83 -10.00 12.34
N LYS A 200 -16.63 -11.04 12.59
CA LYS A 200 -17.80 -11.02 13.48
C LYS A 200 -17.51 -11.77 14.78
N GLY A 201 -17.94 -11.23 15.91
CA GLY A 201 -17.86 -11.97 17.18
C GLY A 201 -17.48 -11.17 18.42
N GLY A 202 -17.35 -9.85 18.30
CA GLY A 202 -17.04 -8.95 19.42
C GLY A 202 -15.60 -9.13 19.96
N LEU A 203 -15.14 -8.14 20.72
CA LEU A 203 -13.76 -8.05 21.21
C LEU A 203 -13.34 -9.25 22.07
N ALA A 204 -14.25 -9.79 22.90
CA ALA A 204 -13.95 -10.93 23.77
C ALA A 204 -13.62 -12.22 22.98
N LYS A 205 -14.30 -12.46 21.84
CA LYS A 205 -14.01 -13.61 20.98
C LYS A 205 -12.67 -13.43 20.27
N ILE A 206 -12.42 -12.22 19.76
CA ILE A 206 -11.16 -11.88 19.09
C ILE A 206 -9.99 -12.02 20.08
N HIS A 207 -10.15 -11.55 21.31
CA HIS A 207 -9.14 -11.67 22.37
C HIS A 207 -8.76 -13.15 22.64
N LYS A 208 -9.77 -14.04 22.74
CA LYS A 208 -9.51 -15.48 22.90
C LYS A 208 -8.73 -16.07 21.72
N VAL A 209 -9.03 -15.64 20.50
CA VAL A 209 -8.31 -16.10 19.29
C VAL A 209 -6.85 -15.63 19.30
N TYR A 210 -6.60 -14.37 19.66
CA TYR A 210 -5.24 -13.86 19.80
C TYR A 210 -4.42 -14.67 20.83
N HIS A 211 -4.96 -14.89 22.04
CA HIS A 211 -4.26 -15.69 23.06
C HIS A 211 -4.02 -17.14 22.63
N LYS A 212 -4.93 -17.72 21.83
CA LYS A 212 -4.75 -19.07 21.27
C LYS A 212 -3.69 -19.09 20.17
N ALA A 213 -3.69 -18.09 19.29
CA ALA A 213 -2.74 -17.99 18.18
C ALA A 213 -1.33 -17.59 18.63
N PHE A 214 -1.25 -16.79 19.70
CA PHE A 214 0.00 -16.25 20.24
C PHE A 214 0.14 -16.59 21.74
N PRO A 215 0.30 -17.89 22.08
CA PRO A 215 0.39 -18.31 23.49
C PRO A 215 1.61 -17.75 24.19
N ASN A 216 2.67 -17.45 23.45
CA ASN A 216 3.93 -16.87 23.94
C ASN A 216 4.02 -15.35 23.72
N GLY A 217 2.90 -14.69 23.35
CA GLY A 217 2.87 -13.27 23.04
C GLY A 217 3.40 -12.92 21.64
N ILE A 218 3.55 -11.63 21.37
CA ILE A 218 4.06 -11.09 20.09
C ILE A 218 5.23 -10.15 20.42
N ASP A 219 6.36 -10.32 19.74
CA ASP A 219 7.54 -9.47 19.89
C ASP A 219 7.60 -8.34 18.87
N TYR A 220 7.10 -8.61 17.65
CA TYR A 220 7.02 -7.62 16.58
C TYR A 220 5.65 -7.67 15.91
N TYR A 221 4.95 -6.53 15.89
CA TYR A 221 3.63 -6.42 15.25
C TYR A 221 3.67 -5.34 14.16
N HIS A 222 3.44 -5.76 12.91
CA HIS A 222 3.28 -4.86 11.77
C HIS A 222 1.79 -4.55 11.55
N ALA A 223 1.37 -3.33 11.85
CA ALA A 223 -0.03 -2.90 11.79
C ALA A 223 -0.32 -2.11 10.50
N ASN A 224 -1.11 -2.71 9.58
CA ASN A 224 -1.56 -2.07 8.35
C ASN A 224 -2.99 -1.53 8.43
N VAL A 225 -3.84 -2.11 9.29
CA VAL A 225 -5.28 -1.81 9.32
C VAL A 225 -5.64 -0.80 10.40
N CYS A 226 -4.93 -0.83 11.53
CA CYS A 226 -5.14 0.08 12.67
C CYS A 226 -6.62 0.17 13.09
N ASN A 227 -7.21 -0.96 13.44
CA ASN A 227 -8.59 -1.08 13.93
C ASN A 227 -8.63 -1.63 15.36
N GLU A 228 -9.82 -1.98 15.85
CA GLU A 228 -10.02 -2.57 17.18
C GLU A 228 -9.21 -3.87 17.38
N ARG A 229 -8.85 -4.57 16.29
CA ARG A 229 -8.03 -5.79 16.33
C ARG A 229 -6.58 -5.47 16.70
N MET A 230 -6.04 -4.34 16.21
CA MET A 230 -4.73 -3.85 16.63
C MET A 230 -4.71 -3.58 18.14
N LEU A 231 -5.80 -3.00 18.69
CA LEU A 231 -5.91 -2.74 20.14
C LEU A 231 -5.83 -4.02 20.96
N LEU A 232 -6.39 -5.12 20.44
CA LEU A 232 -6.29 -6.45 21.07
C LEU A 232 -4.89 -7.07 20.86
N GLY A 233 -4.24 -6.76 19.74
CA GLY A 233 -2.83 -7.12 19.52
C GLY A 233 -1.92 -6.52 20.58
N LEU A 234 -2.14 -5.27 21.00
CA LEU A 234 -1.41 -4.64 22.12
C LEU A 234 -1.50 -5.43 23.43
N ALA A 235 -2.65 -6.05 23.69
CA ALA A 235 -2.84 -6.84 24.91
C ALA A 235 -1.96 -8.11 24.98
N VAL A 236 -1.57 -8.65 23.82
CA VAL A 236 -0.74 -9.86 23.70
C VAL A 236 0.72 -9.58 23.34
N LEU A 237 1.14 -8.32 23.30
CA LEU A 237 2.56 -7.99 23.13
C LEU A 237 3.40 -8.51 24.31
N ASN A 238 4.60 -8.92 24.02
CA ASN A 238 5.60 -9.25 25.02
C ASN A 238 6.22 -7.98 25.65
N PRO A 239 6.89 -8.09 26.80
CA PRO A 239 7.74 -7.01 27.29
C PRO A 239 8.79 -6.59 26.25
N ASN A 240 9.01 -5.27 26.11
CA ASN A 240 9.91 -4.65 25.12
C ASN A 240 9.54 -4.93 23.64
N ALA A 241 8.34 -5.42 23.37
CA ALA A 241 7.87 -5.66 22.01
C ALA A 241 7.76 -4.37 21.19
N ASN A 242 7.92 -4.49 19.87
CA ASN A 242 7.84 -3.38 18.94
C ASN A 242 6.61 -3.50 18.05
N MET A 243 5.83 -2.42 17.93
CA MET A 243 4.73 -2.30 16.99
C MET A 243 5.04 -1.20 15.97
N LEU A 244 5.02 -1.57 14.70
CA LEU A 244 5.19 -0.62 13.59
C LEU A 244 3.81 -0.28 12.98
N LEU A 245 3.39 0.97 13.10
CA LEU A 245 2.14 1.50 12.51
C LEU A 245 2.41 1.92 11.07
N CYS A 246 1.99 1.10 10.12
CA CYS A 246 2.22 1.29 8.70
C CYS A 246 1.04 1.96 7.99
N GLY A 247 -0.18 1.53 8.27
CA GLY A 247 -1.38 2.03 7.64
C GLY A 247 -2.55 2.13 8.59
N ALA A 248 -3.58 2.87 8.18
CA ALA A 248 -4.79 3.09 8.96
C ALA A 248 -6.04 2.88 8.09
N MET A 249 -6.07 1.78 7.35
CA MET A 249 -7.08 1.46 6.34
C MET A 249 -8.53 1.71 6.79
N LYS A 250 -8.85 1.35 8.05
CA LYS A 250 -10.20 1.52 8.58
C LYS A 250 -10.54 2.97 8.87
N THR A 251 -9.56 3.79 9.24
CA THR A 251 -9.78 5.19 9.61
C THR A 251 -9.72 6.13 8.43
N TYR A 252 -9.01 5.80 7.35
CA TYR A 252 -8.91 6.65 6.17
C TYR A 252 -10.28 7.07 5.61
N ASN A 253 -11.26 6.17 5.66
CA ASN A 253 -12.59 6.42 5.10
C ASN A 253 -13.69 6.70 6.14
N SER A 254 -13.39 6.72 7.42
CA SER A 254 -14.42 6.92 8.45
C SER A 254 -14.71 8.39 8.76
N GLY A 255 -13.78 9.29 8.43
CA GLY A 255 -13.83 10.70 8.87
C GLY A 255 -13.80 10.87 10.40
N ALA A 256 -13.74 9.77 11.14
CA ALA A 256 -13.71 9.78 12.59
C ALA A 256 -12.27 9.68 13.09
N ASN A 257 -11.93 10.46 14.10
CA ASN A 257 -10.71 10.23 14.85
C ASN A 257 -10.77 8.84 15.49
N MET A 258 -9.75 8.03 15.28
CA MET A 258 -9.61 6.79 16.02
C MET A 258 -9.47 7.14 17.50
N LEU A 259 -10.30 6.53 18.35
CA LEU A 259 -10.04 6.56 19.79
C LEU A 259 -8.64 5.99 20.02
N GLY A 260 -7.85 6.67 20.81
CA GLY A 260 -6.50 6.22 21.13
C GLY A 260 -6.50 4.80 21.71
N PRO A 261 -5.42 4.04 21.56
CA PRO A 261 -5.29 2.72 22.16
C PRO A 261 -5.37 2.81 23.69
N ASN A 262 -5.80 1.69 24.33
CA ASN A 262 -5.53 1.55 25.76
C ASN A 262 -4.00 1.51 25.96
N ILE A 263 -3.46 2.55 26.57
CA ILE A 263 -2.00 2.71 26.75
C ILE A 263 -1.43 1.86 27.89
N GLN A 264 -2.25 1.29 28.76
CA GLN A 264 -1.78 0.48 29.89
C GLN A 264 -0.90 -0.70 29.49
N PRO A 265 -1.23 -1.50 28.46
CA PRO A 265 -0.33 -2.56 28.02
C PRO A 265 1.04 -2.04 27.54
N ILE A 266 1.08 -0.84 26.95
CA ILE A 266 2.32 -0.21 26.51
C ILE A 266 3.20 0.13 27.72
N ILE A 267 2.61 0.80 28.73
CA ILE A 267 3.30 1.21 29.96
C ILE A 267 3.81 -0.02 30.74
N HIS A 268 2.94 -1.01 30.98
CA HIS A 268 3.28 -2.16 31.82
C HIS A 268 4.28 -3.13 31.18
N LYS A 269 4.42 -3.11 29.85
CA LYS A 269 5.30 -4.01 29.11
C LYS A 269 6.52 -3.32 28.53
N ASP A 270 6.69 -2.01 28.79
CA ASP A 270 7.72 -1.19 28.12
C ASP A 270 7.72 -1.41 26.61
N ALA A 271 6.53 -1.52 26.03
CA ALA A 271 6.37 -1.78 24.59
C ALA A 271 6.53 -0.48 23.79
N HIS A 272 7.05 -0.60 22.57
CA HIS A 272 7.37 0.54 21.72
C HIS A 272 6.40 0.60 20.54
N ILE A 273 5.91 1.82 20.22
CA ILE A 273 5.09 2.08 19.05
C ILE A 273 5.84 3.04 18.12
N HIS A 274 6.03 2.61 16.87
CA HIS A 274 6.78 3.33 15.85
C HIS A 274 5.90 3.67 14.66
N GLY A 275 6.10 4.84 14.04
CA GLY A 275 5.49 5.18 12.77
C GLY A 275 6.31 4.66 11.58
N CYS A 276 5.64 4.16 10.56
CA CYS A 276 6.28 3.72 9.31
C CYS A 276 6.48 4.92 8.36
N ALA A 277 7.47 5.75 8.62
CA ALA A 277 7.76 6.97 7.85
C ALA A 277 9.08 6.84 7.06
N TRP A 278 9.21 5.78 6.26
CA TRP A 278 10.41 5.41 5.53
C TRP A 278 10.98 6.54 4.64
N ARG A 279 10.14 7.44 4.14
CA ARG A 279 10.55 8.56 3.27
C ARG A 279 11.59 9.50 3.89
N PHE A 280 11.67 9.56 5.22
CA PHE A 280 12.65 10.42 5.91
C PHE A 280 14.04 9.78 6.03
N SER A 281 14.18 8.50 5.71
CA SER A 281 15.44 7.78 5.86
C SER A 281 15.80 6.88 4.68
N ILE A 282 15.01 6.89 3.60
CA ILE A 282 15.19 5.95 2.48
C ILE A 282 16.58 6.08 1.84
N ASP A 283 17.15 7.28 1.79
CA ASP A 283 18.45 7.50 1.16
C ASP A 283 19.59 6.81 1.90
N GLU A 284 19.42 6.55 3.22
CA GLU A 284 20.39 5.83 4.06
C GLU A 284 20.46 4.33 3.74
N TRP A 285 19.37 3.76 3.19
CA TRP A 285 19.23 2.30 3.03
C TRP A 285 18.65 1.89 1.65
N ARG A 286 18.54 2.83 0.71
CA ARG A 286 18.05 2.54 -0.65
C ARG A 286 18.86 1.44 -1.34
N GLN A 287 20.19 1.50 -1.23
CA GLN A 287 21.06 0.49 -1.85
C GLN A 287 20.87 -0.87 -1.19
N GLU A 288 20.78 -0.93 0.14
CA GLU A 288 20.48 -2.14 0.91
C GLU A 288 19.20 -2.82 0.42
N TYR A 289 18.14 -2.01 0.17
CA TYR A 289 16.89 -2.49 -0.39
C TYR A 289 17.05 -3.07 -1.80
N LEU A 290 17.76 -2.38 -2.69
CA LEU A 290 17.96 -2.85 -4.06
C LEU A 290 18.79 -4.13 -4.09
N ASP A 291 19.81 -4.25 -3.25
CA ASP A 291 20.64 -5.45 -3.09
C ASP A 291 19.79 -6.62 -2.56
N PHE A 292 18.89 -6.35 -1.60
CA PHE A 292 17.95 -7.34 -1.09
C PHE A 292 17.03 -7.85 -2.21
N ILE A 293 16.43 -6.93 -2.99
CA ILE A 293 15.58 -7.34 -4.11
C ILE A 293 16.36 -8.16 -5.13
N GLN A 294 17.57 -7.73 -5.50
CA GLN A 294 18.40 -8.47 -6.44
C GLN A 294 18.69 -9.90 -5.95
N LYS A 295 19.00 -10.05 -4.66
CA LYS A 295 19.29 -11.34 -4.03
C LYS A 295 18.08 -12.27 -3.98
N HIS A 296 16.87 -11.73 -3.79
CA HIS A 296 15.68 -12.50 -3.47
C HIS A 296 14.56 -12.40 -4.51
N TYR A 297 14.78 -11.73 -5.64
CA TYR A 297 13.73 -11.47 -6.64
C TYR A 297 12.94 -12.73 -7.02
N ASP A 298 13.62 -13.85 -7.26
CA ASP A 298 13.00 -15.12 -7.67
C ASP A 298 12.13 -15.76 -6.57
N LYS A 299 12.28 -15.32 -5.32
CA LYS A 299 11.47 -15.77 -4.18
C LYS A 299 10.25 -14.87 -3.94
N LEU A 300 10.19 -13.71 -4.62
CA LEU A 300 9.12 -12.75 -4.46
C LEU A 300 8.10 -12.92 -5.59
N ALA A 301 6.88 -13.29 -5.22
CA ALA A 301 5.77 -13.48 -6.13
C ALA A 301 4.61 -12.52 -5.75
N PRO A 302 4.69 -11.24 -6.12
CA PRO A 302 3.64 -10.29 -5.78
C PRO A 302 2.32 -10.69 -6.43
N LYS A 303 1.26 -10.61 -5.63
CA LYS A 303 -0.10 -10.87 -6.10
C LYS A 303 -0.80 -9.57 -6.44
N TYR A 304 -1.47 -9.57 -7.59
CA TYR A 304 -2.22 -8.42 -8.08
C TYR A 304 -3.70 -8.75 -8.22
N GLU A 305 -4.53 -7.78 -7.95
CA GLU A 305 -5.93 -7.73 -8.36
C GLU A 305 -6.04 -6.68 -9.45
N ILE A 306 -6.29 -7.11 -10.70
CA ILE A 306 -6.25 -6.24 -11.86
C ILE A 306 -7.68 -5.93 -12.33
N TYR A 307 -8.02 -4.65 -12.32
CA TYR A 307 -9.26 -4.13 -12.87
C TYR A 307 -9.02 -3.58 -14.27
N GLN A 308 -10.08 -3.51 -15.10
CA GLN A 308 -9.98 -3.10 -16.49
C GLN A 308 -10.64 -1.74 -16.71
N GLY A 309 -9.92 -0.86 -17.41
CA GLY A 309 -10.38 0.45 -17.83
C GLY A 309 -10.44 1.49 -16.71
N ILE A 310 -10.23 2.74 -17.09
CA ILE A 310 -10.19 3.88 -16.16
C ILE A 310 -11.55 4.11 -15.47
N GLU A 311 -12.64 3.75 -16.12
CA GLU A 311 -14.01 3.87 -15.61
C GLU A 311 -14.25 2.99 -14.37
N SER A 312 -13.47 1.92 -14.21
CA SER A 312 -13.57 1.03 -13.06
C SER A 312 -12.89 1.60 -11.80
N MET A 313 -12.00 2.59 -11.94
CA MET A 313 -11.17 3.09 -10.84
C MET A 313 -11.98 3.68 -9.68
N PRO A 314 -13.02 4.51 -9.88
CA PRO A 314 -13.82 5.04 -8.77
C PRO A 314 -14.45 3.94 -7.92
N GLN A 315 -15.13 2.97 -8.55
CA GLN A 315 -15.78 1.86 -7.84
C GLN A 315 -14.74 0.98 -7.14
N GLN A 316 -13.66 0.60 -7.82
CA GLN A 316 -12.57 -0.16 -7.24
C GLN A 316 -11.99 0.53 -6.00
N TYR A 317 -11.76 1.85 -6.10
CA TYR A 317 -11.18 2.62 -5.01
C TYR A 317 -12.11 2.71 -3.80
N VAL A 318 -13.40 2.92 -4.02
CA VAL A 318 -14.40 2.93 -2.95
C VAL A 318 -14.48 1.56 -2.29
N ASP A 319 -14.60 0.50 -3.08
CA ASP A 319 -14.77 -0.87 -2.59
C ASP A 319 -13.64 -1.33 -1.67
N GLN A 320 -12.40 -0.87 -1.88
CA GLN A 320 -11.28 -1.33 -1.06
C GLN A 320 -11.44 -0.96 0.43
N PHE A 321 -12.20 0.09 0.76
CA PHE A 321 -12.43 0.51 2.14
C PHE A 321 -13.55 -0.29 2.82
N PHE A 322 -14.46 -0.90 2.06
CA PHE A 322 -15.56 -1.70 2.60
C PHE A 322 -15.21 -3.18 2.82
N ILE A 323 -14.09 -3.66 2.27
CA ILE A 323 -13.66 -5.07 2.42
C ILE A 323 -13.49 -5.47 3.88
N TYR A 324 -13.02 -4.56 4.71
CA TYR A 324 -12.81 -4.80 6.14
C TYR A 324 -14.10 -4.79 6.97
N GLU A 325 -15.20 -4.28 6.40
CA GLU A 325 -16.52 -4.30 7.03
C GLU A 325 -17.31 -5.57 6.68
N GLN A 326 -16.95 -6.22 5.59
CA GLN A 326 -17.57 -7.45 5.10
C GLN A 326 -16.52 -8.56 5.08
N ASP A 327 -16.77 -9.71 5.69
CA ASP A 327 -15.91 -10.92 5.57
C ASP A 327 -15.88 -11.35 4.09
N SER A 328 -15.10 -10.65 3.29
CA SER A 328 -15.06 -10.81 1.85
C SER A 328 -13.80 -11.57 1.46
N ASN A 329 -13.98 -12.70 0.76
CA ASN A 329 -12.91 -13.42 0.08
C ASN A 329 -12.37 -12.63 -1.12
N LYS A 330 -12.99 -11.50 -1.45
CA LYS A 330 -12.55 -10.63 -2.53
C LYS A 330 -11.34 -9.81 -2.07
N LYS A 331 -10.37 -9.72 -2.95
CA LYS A 331 -9.21 -8.82 -2.95
C LYS A 331 -8.02 -9.29 -2.12
N PHE A 332 -7.06 -9.76 -2.88
CA PHE A 332 -5.74 -10.15 -2.44
C PHE A 332 -4.68 -9.33 -3.16
N GLY A 333 -3.63 -8.94 -2.44
CA GLY A 333 -2.45 -8.35 -3.02
C GLY A 333 -2.61 -6.86 -3.35
N LYS A 334 -1.87 -6.42 -4.33
CA LYS A 334 -1.85 -5.04 -4.82
C LYS A 334 -2.98 -4.81 -5.82
N LEU A 335 -3.79 -3.79 -5.55
CA LEU A 335 -4.84 -3.35 -6.47
C LEU A 335 -4.24 -2.44 -7.55
N VAL A 336 -4.51 -2.77 -8.79
CA VAL A 336 -4.08 -2.00 -9.96
C VAL A 336 -5.20 -1.96 -11.01
N THR A 337 -5.24 -0.90 -11.79
CA THR A 337 -6.11 -0.80 -12.96
C THR A 337 -5.26 -0.85 -14.21
N GLN A 338 -5.56 -1.75 -15.12
CA GLN A 338 -5.03 -1.79 -16.48
C GLN A 338 -5.86 -0.83 -17.35
N LEU A 339 -5.17 0.07 -18.04
CA LEU A 339 -5.77 1.15 -18.83
C LEU A 339 -5.81 0.81 -20.31
#